data_9b6e6ffe05b75002d726c297abb13ea9
#
_entry.id   9b6e6ffe05b75002d726c297abb13ea9
#
_cell.length_a   1.000
_cell.length_b   1.000
_cell.length_c   1.000
_cell.angle_alpha   90.00
_cell.angle_beta   90.00
_cell.angle_gamma   90.00
#
_symmetry.space_group_name_H-M   'P 1'
#
loop_
_entity.id
_entity.type
_entity.pdbx_description
1 polymer ?
#
loop_
_entity_poly.entity_id
_entity_poly.type
_entity_poly.pdbx_seq_one_letter_code
_entity_poly.pdbx_strand_id
1 'polypeptide(L)'
;MTSNRVDCYSVIGIAREAAATFDKPFVLPDVTVKENDEKVEDYISVEVQDQDLCPRYCARVCTNIKIGPSPEWMQRRLASSGIRPINNLVDITNYVMEEYGQPMHAYDLSTVSGKKIVVKRAKDGDQFVTLDGQTRNLDHDVLMI
;
A
#
# COMPACT_ATOMS: atom_id res chain seq x y z
N MET A 1 -17.12 -12.12 5.22
CA MET A 1 -16.94 -12.14 3.76
C MET A 1 -16.21 -13.40 3.38
N THR A 2 -16.63 -14.02 2.28
CA THR A 2 -16.00 -15.23 1.77
C THR A 2 -14.99 -14.90 0.67
N SER A 3 -14.01 -15.78 0.43
CA SER A 3 -12.89 -15.54 -0.49
C SER A 3 -13.29 -15.36 -1.97
N ASN A 4 -14.52 -15.70 -2.32
CA ASN A 4 -15.07 -15.45 -3.66
C ASN A 4 -15.56 -14.00 -3.87
N ARG A 5 -15.56 -13.18 -2.83
CA ARG A 5 -15.99 -11.77 -2.85
C ARG A 5 -14.86 -10.88 -2.31
N VAL A 6 -13.70 -10.97 -2.96
CA VAL A 6 -12.51 -10.16 -2.62
C VAL A 6 -12.75 -8.66 -2.78
N ASP A 7 -13.64 -8.27 -3.67
CA ASP A 7 -14.11 -6.89 -3.84
C ASP A 7 -14.70 -6.29 -2.56
N CYS A 8 -15.23 -7.14 -1.68
CA CYS A 8 -15.84 -6.74 -0.40
C CYS A 8 -14.86 -6.80 0.79
N TYR A 9 -13.57 -6.99 0.57
CA TYR A 9 -12.57 -6.90 1.63
C TYR A 9 -12.14 -5.46 1.96
N SER A 10 -12.65 -4.48 1.21
CA SER A 10 -12.46 -3.07 1.49
C SER A 10 -13.78 -2.39 1.87
N VAL A 11 -13.67 -1.29 2.61
CA VAL A 11 -14.84 -0.47 2.99
C VAL A 11 -15.58 0.01 1.75
N ILE A 12 -14.84 0.46 0.73
CA ILE A 12 -15.43 0.96 -0.52
C ILE A 12 -16.13 -0.15 -1.32
N GLY A 13 -15.60 -1.36 -1.29
CA GLY A 13 -16.23 -2.52 -1.93
C GLY A 13 -17.55 -2.90 -1.25
N ILE A 14 -17.57 -2.93 0.09
CA ILE A 14 -18.80 -3.15 0.86
C ILE A 14 -19.82 -2.04 0.60
N ALA A 15 -19.39 -0.78 0.56
CA ALA A 15 -20.27 0.35 0.30
C ALA A 15 -20.91 0.26 -1.10
N ARG A 16 -20.15 -0.18 -2.11
CA ARG A 16 -20.65 -0.42 -3.46
C ARG A 16 -21.70 -1.53 -3.50
N GLU A 17 -21.43 -2.63 -2.82
CA GLU A 17 -22.37 -3.75 -2.71
C GLU A 17 -23.66 -3.36 -1.97
N ALA A 18 -23.52 -2.63 -0.88
CA ALA A 18 -24.68 -2.12 -0.12
C ALA A 18 -25.51 -1.15 -0.96
N ALA A 19 -24.87 -0.26 -1.73
CA ALA A 19 -25.55 0.66 -2.61
C ALA A 19 -26.39 -0.10 -3.68
N ALA A 20 -25.81 -1.12 -4.29
CA ALA A 20 -26.53 -1.98 -5.25
C ALA A 20 -27.67 -2.76 -4.59
N THR A 21 -27.44 -3.36 -3.41
CA THR A 21 -28.43 -4.16 -2.69
C THR A 21 -29.63 -3.34 -2.24
N PHE A 22 -29.42 -2.12 -1.79
CA PHE A 22 -30.46 -1.27 -1.23
C PHE A 22 -30.98 -0.19 -2.19
N ASP A 23 -30.60 -0.27 -3.46
CA ASP A 23 -30.94 0.72 -4.50
C ASP A 23 -30.67 2.16 -4.06
N LYS A 24 -29.42 2.39 -3.61
CA LYS A 24 -28.94 3.71 -3.14
C LYS A 24 -27.80 4.19 -4.02
N PRO A 25 -27.63 5.51 -4.18
CA PRO A 25 -26.52 6.06 -4.93
C PRO A 25 -25.20 5.71 -4.23
N PHE A 26 -24.21 5.29 -5.02
CA PHE A 26 -22.83 5.10 -4.58
C PHE A 26 -22.01 6.35 -4.93
N VAL A 27 -21.47 7.01 -3.91
CA VAL A 27 -20.66 8.22 -4.08
C VAL A 27 -19.24 7.94 -3.61
N LEU A 28 -18.28 8.10 -4.51
CA LEU A 28 -16.86 8.03 -4.18
C LEU A 28 -16.44 9.29 -3.42
N PRO A 29 -15.54 9.16 -2.42
CA PRO A 29 -14.94 10.33 -1.79
C PRO A 29 -14.11 11.14 -2.79
N ASP A 30 -14.00 12.43 -2.56
CA ASP A 30 -13.07 13.28 -3.32
C ASP A 30 -11.63 12.91 -2.96
N VAL A 31 -10.86 12.53 -3.97
CA VAL A 31 -9.45 12.13 -3.85
C VAL A 31 -8.50 13.12 -4.52
N THR A 32 -8.96 14.35 -4.74
CA THR A 32 -8.14 15.40 -5.35
C THR A 32 -6.93 15.71 -4.48
N VAL A 33 -5.75 15.62 -5.06
CA VAL A 33 -4.46 15.89 -4.41
C VAL A 33 -3.86 17.16 -5.00
N LYS A 34 -3.40 18.06 -4.14
CA LYS A 34 -2.60 19.21 -4.55
C LYS A 34 -1.16 18.75 -4.77
N GLU A 35 -0.78 18.62 -6.01
CA GLU A 35 0.58 18.30 -6.41
C GLU A 35 1.38 19.60 -6.60
N ASN A 36 2.72 19.51 -6.48
CA ASN A 36 3.62 20.59 -6.89
C ASN A 36 4.11 20.33 -8.33
N ASP A 37 4.92 21.25 -8.86
CA ASP A 37 5.43 21.19 -10.23
C ASP A 37 6.69 20.30 -10.37
N GLU A 38 7.15 19.67 -9.28
CA GLU A 38 8.34 18.81 -9.30
C GLU A 38 8.00 17.44 -9.92
N LYS A 39 8.93 16.89 -10.67
CA LYS A 39 8.75 15.60 -11.31
C LYS A 39 9.22 14.46 -10.40
N VAL A 40 8.40 13.44 -10.25
CA VAL A 40 8.74 12.27 -9.43
C VAL A 40 9.99 11.54 -9.96
N GLU A 41 10.22 11.58 -11.26
CA GLU A 41 11.37 10.97 -11.93
C GLU A 41 12.72 11.56 -11.49
N ASP A 42 12.72 12.80 -10.98
CA ASP A 42 13.93 13.44 -10.43
C ASP A 42 14.33 12.85 -9.07
N TYR A 43 13.39 12.19 -8.41
CA TYR A 43 13.54 11.61 -7.07
C TYR A 43 13.74 10.11 -7.08
N ILE A 44 12.96 9.37 -7.88
CA ILE A 44 12.94 7.92 -7.86
C ILE A 44 12.55 7.37 -9.22
N SER A 45 13.07 6.20 -9.53
CA SER A 45 12.65 5.41 -10.68
C SER A 45 12.07 4.06 -10.24
N VAL A 46 11.21 3.48 -11.06
CA VAL A 46 10.62 2.16 -10.84
C VAL A 46 10.91 1.28 -12.06
N GLU A 47 11.40 0.09 -11.83
CA GLU A 47 11.59 -0.94 -12.85
C GLU A 47 10.82 -2.20 -12.47
N VAL A 48 9.96 -2.67 -13.35
CA VAL A 48 9.29 -3.97 -13.20
C VAL A 48 9.90 -4.93 -14.19
N GLN A 49 10.65 -5.92 -13.68
CA GLN A 49 11.32 -6.93 -14.51
C GLN A 49 10.37 -8.08 -14.86
N ASP A 50 9.54 -8.50 -13.90
CA ASP A 50 8.63 -9.65 -14.04
C ASP A 50 7.17 -9.16 -14.15
N GLN A 51 6.80 -8.72 -15.36
CA GLN A 51 5.48 -8.13 -15.63
C GLN A 51 4.33 -9.11 -15.58
N ASP A 52 4.59 -10.41 -15.69
CA ASP A 52 3.60 -11.48 -15.55
C ASP A 52 3.07 -11.58 -14.11
N LEU A 53 3.93 -11.37 -13.11
CA LEU A 53 3.55 -11.34 -11.69
C LEU A 53 3.13 -9.95 -11.20
N CYS A 54 3.73 -8.90 -11.75
CA CYS A 54 3.43 -7.52 -11.40
C CYS A 54 3.24 -6.67 -12.66
N PRO A 55 2.05 -6.65 -13.25
CA PRO A 55 1.80 -5.88 -14.48
C PRO A 55 1.90 -4.37 -14.27
N ARG A 56 1.79 -3.89 -13.02
CA ARG A 56 1.88 -2.46 -12.70
C ARG A 56 2.37 -2.24 -11.28
N TYR A 57 3.35 -1.36 -11.12
CA TYR A 57 3.79 -0.84 -9.83
C TYR A 57 3.82 0.69 -9.86
N CYS A 58 3.24 1.35 -8.87
CA CYS A 58 3.16 2.79 -8.79
C CYS A 58 3.91 3.30 -7.56
N ALA A 59 4.63 4.39 -7.71
CA ALA A 59 5.27 5.11 -6.63
C ALA A 59 4.88 6.60 -6.67
N ARG A 60 4.82 7.21 -5.49
CA ARG A 60 4.70 8.66 -5.31
C ARG A 60 5.72 9.13 -4.29
N VAL A 61 6.15 10.36 -4.42
CA VAL A 61 7.07 11.00 -3.47
C VAL A 61 6.31 12.07 -2.69
N CYS A 62 6.46 12.04 -1.38
CA CYS A 62 5.94 13.07 -0.49
C CYS A 62 7.13 13.72 0.23
N THR A 63 7.21 15.03 0.22
CA THR A 63 8.28 15.79 0.88
C THR A 63 7.80 16.45 2.17
N ASN A 64 8.75 16.90 3.01
CA ASN A 64 8.46 17.60 4.26
C ASN A 64 7.60 16.79 5.27
N ILE A 65 7.74 15.48 5.26
CA ILE A 65 7.03 14.58 6.17
C ILE A 65 7.53 14.75 7.59
N LYS A 66 6.60 14.87 8.53
CA LYS A 66 6.88 14.80 9.98
C LYS A 66 6.19 13.59 10.57
N ILE A 67 6.97 12.66 11.07
CA ILE A 67 6.43 11.47 11.75
C ILE A 67 5.85 11.90 13.10
N GLY A 68 4.65 11.44 13.38
CA GLY A 68 3.92 11.72 14.60
C GLY A 68 2.70 10.82 14.76
N PRO A 69 1.90 11.01 15.81
CA PRO A 69 0.66 10.25 15.98
C PRO A 69 -0.35 10.61 14.90
N SER A 70 -1.12 9.61 14.47
CA SER A 70 -2.24 9.82 13.56
C SER A 70 -3.36 10.60 14.24
N PRO A 71 -4.24 11.27 13.49
CA PRO A 71 -5.45 11.85 14.03
C PRO A 71 -6.30 10.82 14.76
N GLU A 72 -6.95 11.23 15.85
CA GLU A 72 -7.71 10.31 16.71
C GLU A 72 -8.80 9.54 15.94
N TRP A 73 -9.47 10.18 14.99
CA TRP A 73 -10.49 9.51 14.18
C TRP A 73 -9.93 8.34 13.37
N MET A 74 -8.69 8.48 12.84
CA MET A 74 -8.01 7.41 12.08
C MET A 74 -7.61 6.28 13.01
N GLN A 75 -7.02 6.61 14.17
CA GLN A 75 -6.64 5.62 15.17
C GLN A 75 -7.85 4.79 15.61
N ARG A 76 -9.00 5.42 15.88
CA ARG A 76 -10.24 4.72 16.26
C ARG A 76 -10.72 3.77 15.17
N ARG A 77 -10.71 4.20 13.90
CA ARG A 77 -11.15 3.35 12.79
C ARG A 77 -10.24 2.14 12.61
N LEU A 78 -8.92 2.34 12.61
CA LEU A 78 -7.95 1.24 12.53
C LEU A 78 -8.10 0.27 13.69
N ALA A 79 -8.23 0.76 14.92
CA ALA A 79 -8.45 -0.07 16.09
C ALA A 79 -9.75 -0.89 15.98
N SER A 80 -10.81 -0.33 15.39
CA SER A 80 -12.07 -1.03 15.14
C SER A 80 -11.92 -2.17 14.12
N SER A 81 -10.97 -2.07 13.21
CA SER A 81 -10.60 -3.15 12.27
C SER A 81 -9.55 -4.11 12.84
N GLY A 82 -9.15 -3.94 14.11
CA GLY A 82 -8.15 -4.79 14.74
C GLY A 82 -6.70 -4.39 14.43
N ILE A 83 -6.48 -3.26 13.78
CA ILE A 83 -5.16 -2.75 13.43
C ILE A 83 -4.68 -1.79 14.52
N ARG A 84 -3.53 -2.08 15.11
CA ARG A 84 -2.93 -1.22 16.11
C ARG A 84 -2.29 0.00 15.46
N PRO A 85 -2.67 1.24 15.83
CA PRO A 85 -2.01 2.46 15.35
C PRO A 85 -0.54 2.52 15.82
N ILE A 86 0.34 3.01 14.94
CA ILE A 86 1.79 3.13 15.19
C ILE A 86 2.24 4.57 15.04
N ASN A 87 2.11 5.13 13.85
CA ASN A 87 2.40 6.52 13.51
C ASN A 87 1.63 6.92 12.25
N ASN A 88 1.55 8.21 11.98
CA ASN A 88 0.76 8.74 10.88
C ASN A 88 1.09 8.11 9.52
N LEU A 89 2.35 7.82 9.23
CA LEU A 89 2.75 7.28 7.93
C LEU A 89 2.29 5.82 7.76
N VAL A 90 2.57 4.97 8.75
CA VAL A 90 2.15 3.56 8.76
C VAL A 90 0.63 3.45 8.81
N ASP A 91 -0.01 4.28 9.63
CA ASP A 91 -1.45 4.28 9.80
C ASP A 91 -2.18 4.70 8.51
N ILE A 92 -1.65 5.67 7.76
CA ILE A 92 -2.18 6.05 6.45
C ILE A 92 -2.13 4.86 5.49
N THR A 93 -1.02 4.15 5.41
CA THR A 93 -0.92 2.98 4.51
C THR A 93 -1.92 1.89 4.88
N ASN A 94 -2.07 1.60 6.17
CA ASN A 94 -3.07 0.65 6.66
C ASN A 94 -4.51 1.15 6.42
N TYR A 95 -4.76 2.44 6.64
CA TYR A 95 -6.08 3.02 6.42
C TYR A 95 -6.51 2.94 4.94
N VAL A 96 -5.60 3.26 4.01
CA VAL A 96 -5.88 3.14 2.57
C VAL A 96 -6.10 1.68 2.18
N MET A 97 -5.34 0.75 2.74
CA MET A 97 -5.55 -0.68 2.51
C MET A 97 -6.95 -1.13 2.96
N GLU A 98 -7.40 -0.74 4.16
CA GLU A 98 -8.75 -1.05 4.65
C GLU A 98 -9.85 -0.37 3.82
N GLU A 99 -9.63 0.88 3.42
CA GLU A 99 -10.65 1.65 2.70
C GLU A 99 -10.78 1.21 1.24
N TYR A 100 -9.66 0.99 0.53
CA TYR A 100 -9.63 0.71 -0.91
C TYR A 100 -9.20 -0.72 -1.27
N GLY A 101 -8.69 -1.49 -0.33
CA GLY A 101 -8.17 -2.83 -0.59
C GLY A 101 -6.78 -2.86 -1.24
N GLN A 102 -6.06 -1.72 -1.24
CA GLN A 102 -4.75 -1.60 -1.87
C GLN A 102 -3.64 -1.53 -0.83
N PRO A 103 -2.83 -2.60 -0.68
CA PRO A 103 -1.63 -2.55 0.17
C PRO A 103 -0.63 -1.50 -0.32
N MET A 104 0.02 -0.83 0.63
CA MET A 104 1.02 0.19 0.36
C MET A 104 2.24 0.01 1.26
N HIS A 105 3.41 0.40 0.75
CA HIS A 105 4.63 0.56 1.53
C HIS A 105 5.08 2.01 1.52
N ALA A 106 5.62 2.46 2.65
CA ALA A 106 6.26 3.75 2.77
C ALA A 106 7.76 3.54 3.02
N TYR A 107 8.60 4.15 2.20
CA TYR A 107 10.04 4.09 2.30
C TYR A 107 10.61 5.47 2.59
N ASP A 108 11.63 5.54 3.44
CA ASP A 108 12.47 6.73 3.52
C ASP A 108 13.34 6.78 2.25
N LEU A 109 13.13 7.80 1.43
CA LEU A 109 13.81 7.94 0.15
C LEU A 109 15.35 7.97 0.30
N SER A 110 15.86 8.44 1.43
CA SER A 110 17.31 8.47 1.71
C SER A 110 17.90 7.07 1.87
N THR A 111 17.08 6.07 2.20
CA THR A 111 17.51 4.67 2.38
C THR A 111 17.34 3.83 1.11
N VAL A 112 16.67 4.37 0.08
CA VAL A 112 16.47 3.65 -1.18
C VAL A 112 17.75 3.74 -2.02
N SER A 113 18.45 2.62 -2.13
CA SER A 113 19.71 2.51 -2.87
C SER A 113 19.52 2.88 -4.34
N GLY A 114 20.37 3.79 -4.84
CA GLY A 114 20.34 4.24 -6.23
C GLY A 114 19.06 4.98 -6.63
N LYS A 115 18.21 5.36 -5.67
CA LYS A 115 16.90 5.99 -5.92
C LYS A 115 16.06 5.19 -6.90
N LYS A 116 16.07 3.87 -6.74
CA LYS A 116 15.39 2.95 -7.66
C LYS A 116 14.70 1.83 -6.90
N ILE A 117 13.44 1.59 -7.25
CA ILE A 117 12.68 0.41 -6.84
C ILE A 117 12.70 -0.59 -7.99
N VAL A 118 13.08 -1.84 -7.70
CA VAL A 118 13.12 -2.92 -8.68
C VAL A 118 12.18 -4.03 -8.21
N VAL A 119 11.15 -4.27 -9.00
CA VAL A 119 10.21 -5.38 -8.78
C VAL A 119 10.65 -6.55 -9.64
N LYS A 120 11.04 -7.66 -9.02
CA LYS A 120 11.59 -8.83 -9.70
C LYS A 120 11.32 -10.12 -8.93
N ARG A 121 11.49 -11.26 -9.58
CA ARG A 121 11.53 -12.56 -8.90
C ARG A 121 12.79 -12.69 -8.04
N ALA A 122 12.67 -13.37 -6.92
CA ALA A 122 13.82 -13.86 -6.19
C ALA A 122 14.54 -14.95 -7.01
N LYS A 123 15.75 -15.31 -6.61
CA LYS A 123 16.46 -16.45 -7.17
C LYS A 123 16.35 -17.64 -6.20
N ASP A 124 16.41 -18.84 -6.75
CA ASP A 124 16.44 -20.06 -5.92
C ASP A 124 17.63 -20.00 -4.95
N GLY A 125 17.34 -20.16 -3.67
CA GLY A 125 18.33 -20.10 -2.60
C GLY A 125 18.63 -18.71 -2.04
N ASP A 126 18.00 -17.64 -2.56
CA ASP A 126 18.05 -16.33 -1.92
C ASP A 126 17.47 -16.41 -0.50
N GLN A 127 18.01 -15.57 0.39
CA GLN A 127 17.51 -15.44 1.75
C GLN A 127 17.10 -14.00 2.01
N PHE A 128 15.98 -13.83 2.71
CA PHE A 128 15.47 -12.52 3.10
C PHE A 128 15.02 -12.54 4.56
N VAL A 129 15.38 -11.50 5.30
CA VAL A 129 14.92 -11.31 6.68
C VAL A 129 13.67 -10.41 6.64
N THR A 130 12.53 -10.96 7.02
CA THR A 130 11.26 -10.24 7.07
C THR A 130 11.17 -9.33 8.32
N LEU A 131 10.20 -8.40 8.33
CA LEU A 131 10.05 -7.41 9.41
C LEU A 131 9.80 -8.04 10.80
N ASP A 132 9.37 -9.28 10.85
CA ASP A 132 9.24 -10.08 12.08
C ASP A 132 10.57 -10.72 12.54
N GLY A 133 11.68 -10.42 11.85
CA GLY A 133 13.01 -10.92 12.14
C GLY A 133 13.26 -12.38 11.70
N GLN A 134 12.33 -12.99 10.97
CA GLN A 134 12.50 -14.36 10.49
C GLN A 134 13.23 -14.38 9.15
N THR A 135 14.20 -15.30 9.03
CA THR A 135 14.87 -15.58 7.76
C THR A 135 13.99 -16.49 6.91
N ARG A 136 13.67 -16.04 5.71
CA ARG A 136 12.93 -16.81 4.70
C ARG A 136 13.84 -17.23 3.58
N ASN A 137 13.79 -18.51 3.22
CA ASN A 137 14.42 -19.00 1.99
C ASN A 137 13.44 -18.73 0.84
N LEU A 138 13.97 -18.17 -0.22
CA LEU A 138 13.18 -17.72 -1.37
C LEU A 138 13.48 -18.63 -2.57
N ASP A 139 12.56 -18.66 -3.50
CA ASP A 139 12.68 -19.29 -4.80
C ASP A 139 12.13 -18.36 -5.90
N HIS A 140 12.19 -18.82 -7.13
CA HIS A 140 11.77 -18.05 -8.30
C HIS A 140 10.25 -17.77 -8.38
N ASP A 141 9.42 -18.38 -7.52
CA ASP A 141 7.98 -18.09 -7.43
C ASP A 141 7.68 -16.88 -6.53
N VAL A 142 8.66 -16.39 -5.79
CA VAL A 142 8.52 -15.26 -4.88
C VAL A 142 8.83 -13.94 -5.59
N LEU A 143 7.87 -13.02 -5.59
CA LEU A 143 8.06 -11.65 -6.09
C LEU A 143 8.67 -10.78 -4.98
N MET A 144 9.71 -10.03 -5.34
CA MET A 144 10.47 -9.14 -4.47
C MET A 144 10.35 -7.68 -4.93
N ILE A 145 10.44 -6.80 -3.96
CA ILE A 145 10.51 -5.35 -4.17
C ILE A 145 11.75 -4.82 -3.49
#